data_33e8b66134356db35eccf043367f78a5
#
_entry.id   33e8b66134356db35eccf043367f78a5
#
_cell.length_a   1.000
_cell.length_b   1.000
_cell.length_c   1.000
_cell.angle_alpha   90.00
_cell.angle_beta   90.00
_cell.angle_gamma   90.00
#
_symmetry.space_group_name_H-M   'P 1'
#
loop_
_entity.id
_entity.type
_entity.pdbx_description
1 polymer ?
#
loop_
_entity_poly.entity_id
_entity_poly.type
_entity_poly.pdbx_seq_one_letter_code
_entity_poly.pdbx_strand_id
1 'polypeptide(L)'
;MGKHLVKNGFTSDYTRWIYHGESDRGREEVLRQRIDEFDDDAGVGDMLNDYHEAHFEEARREEEPEATAKAYYEMLSAAQQPLHGHTKVSQLDAIARLMAVKSQFSLSRDAFDIKLTVFGSLLPVGHILPKSMYEAQKLLRALKMPYEHIHACPKGCILFRKEYAEAKYCVKCESSRFLEVDCGDDQKKQLAIPMKVLRYLPFIPRIQRLFMTEESMKQMTWHKNGRRYNPEKLVHPSDAEAWKSFDAIYPARALEARNVRVALATDGFNPYGMAAAPYTYWPIFVIPLNLPPGVLFQRHNIFLSLIIPEHLGNNMSVYMEPLIDDLLHAWEEGVWTYDRSTKTNFKMHVWYQYSLHDLPAYGIFSGWCVHGKFPYPVCKESLKFIWLSKGGKYSSFDKHRQFLPPDHPFRRDIKNFTKDVVVTAPAPPMMIGAAVRAQLDALEVNNEEGGFLGYGEQHAWTQKSCLWKLPYFDDLLVPHNIDVMHTEKNITEAIFGTIMDIPDKTKDNVKARVDQATLCNRPQLNMVPPRAGKSWRKPKADFVLTRAQRKEVLEWFQMLMFPDGYAANLKRGVNLATMQINRLKSHDYHIWLERLLPVMVRGYVPEHVW
;
A
#
# COMPACT_ATOMS: atom_id res chain seq x y z
N MET A 1 -26.96 8.89 24.97
CA MET A 1 -27.33 8.19 23.73
C MET A 1 -26.98 6.71 23.79
N GLY A 2 -25.75 6.29 24.03
CA GLY A 2 -25.38 4.86 24.06
C GLY A 2 -26.17 3.96 25.02
N LYS A 3 -26.49 4.43 26.22
CA LYS A 3 -27.30 3.66 27.20
C LYS A 3 -28.76 3.47 26.74
N HIS A 4 -29.33 4.37 25.95
CA HIS A 4 -30.68 4.29 25.42
C HIS A 4 -30.76 3.28 24.27
N LEU A 5 -29.78 3.31 23.36
CA LEU A 5 -29.69 2.35 22.24
C LEU A 5 -29.43 0.92 22.72
N VAL A 6 -28.60 0.76 23.76
CA VAL A 6 -28.30 -0.56 24.34
C VAL A 6 -29.52 -1.16 25.05
N LYS A 7 -30.37 -0.32 25.68
CA LYS A 7 -31.53 -0.76 26.43
C LYS A 7 -32.77 -0.97 25.57
N ASN A 8 -32.98 -0.19 24.53
CA ASN A 8 -34.24 -0.13 23.78
C ASN A 8 -34.10 -0.54 22.29
N GLY A 9 -32.90 -0.76 21.81
CA GLY A 9 -32.65 -1.02 20.38
C GLY A 9 -33.04 0.15 19.46
N PHE A 10 -33.08 -0.11 18.17
CA PHE A 10 -33.68 0.80 17.21
C PHE A 10 -35.19 0.59 17.15
N THR A 11 -35.96 1.65 17.02
CA THR A 11 -37.40 1.56 16.76
C THR A 11 -37.59 0.80 15.45
N SER A 12 -38.43 -0.23 15.42
CA SER A 12 -38.66 -1.11 14.27
C SER A 12 -39.01 -0.38 12.96
N ASP A 13 -39.57 0.81 13.07
CA ASP A 13 -40.03 1.62 11.94
C ASP A 13 -39.06 2.79 11.60
N TYR A 14 -37.92 2.91 12.28
CA TYR A 14 -36.93 3.94 12.06
C TYR A 14 -36.01 3.53 10.94
N THR A 15 -36.44 3.75 9.71
CA THR A 15 -35.74 3.38 8.48
C THR A 15 -34.95 4.57 7.87
N ARG A 16 -35.15 5.79 8.36
CA ARG A 16 -34.44 7.02 7.96
C ARG A 16 -33.74 7.63 9.16
N TRP A 17 -32.45 7.91 9.00
CA TRP A 17 -31.56 8.45 10.05
C TRP A 17 -31.55 9.99 10.09
N ILE A 18 -32.70 10.65 9.88
CA ILE A 18 -32.84 12.10 9.76
C ILE A 18 -32.24 12.83 10.97
N TYR A 19 -32.42 12.30 12.17
CA TYR A 19 -31.86 12.88 13.40
C TYR A 19 -30.36 12.62 13.59
N HIS A 20 -29.73 11.86 12.70
CA HIS A 20 -28.32 11.47 12.75
C HIS A 20 -27.52 12.03 11.56
N GLY A 21 -28.10 12.93 10.76
CA GLY A 21 -27.42 13.67 9.70
C GLY A 21 -27.69 13.17 8.29
N GLU A 22 -28.56 12.16 8.09
CA GLU A 22 -29.01 11.81 6.75
C GLU A 22 -29.92 12.92 6.20
N SER A 23 -29.67 13.36 4.96
CA SER A 23 -30.54 14.30 4.28
C SER A 23 -31.86 13.64 3.90
N ASP A 24 -32.95 14.41 3.91
CA ASP A 24 -34.27 13.94 3.47
C ASP A 24 -34.34 13.86 1.93
N ARG A 25 -33.45 13.05 1.33
CA ARG A 25 -33.43 12.79 -0.11
C ARG A 25 -34.34 11.61 -0.39
N GLY A 26 -35.15 11.71 -1.44
CA GLY A 26 -36.11 10.70 -1.82
C GLY A 26 -35.46 9.32 -2.07
N ARG A 27 -36.27 8.29 -1.96
CA ARG A 27 -35.85 6.89 -2.11
C ARG A 27 -35.14 6.57 -3.42
N GLU A 28 -35.37 7.38 -4.46
CA GLU A 28 -34.70 7.30 -5.76
C GLU A 28 -33.26 7.81 -5.73
N GLU A 29 -32.96 8.83 -4.92
CA GLU A 29 -31.60 9.35 -4.75
C GLU A 29 -30.74 8.41 -3.90
N VAL A 30 -31.32 7.78 -2.88
CA VAL A 30 -30.61 6.75 -2.07
C VAL A 30 -30.33 5.50 -2.89
N LEU A 31 -31.22 5.13 -3.80
CA LEU A 31 -31.00 4.05 -4.76
C LEU A 31 -29.95 4.44 -5.82
N ARG A 32 -29.93 5.69 -6.27
CA ARG A 32 -28.87 6.21 -7.14
C ARG A 32 -27.53 6.25 -6.41
N GLN A 33 -27.44 6.76 -5.20
CA GLN A 33 -26.20 6.73 -4.40
C GLN A 33 -25.72 5.30 -4.10
N ARG A 34 -26.62 4.33 -3.88
CA ARG A 34 -26.21 2.92 -3.74
C ARG A 34 -25.77 2.29 -5.06
N ILE A 35 -26.31 2.75 -6.18
CA ILE A 35 -25.87 2.35 -7.52
C ILE A 35 -24.53 3.04 -7.83
N ASP A 36 -24.38 4.31 -7.47
CA ASP A 36 -23.16 5.09 -7.66
C ASP A 36 -22.01 4.58 -6.77
N GLU A 37 -22.28 4.08 -5.55
CA GLU A 37 -21.29 3.35 -4.73
C GLU A 37 -20.86 2.00 -5.36
N PHE A 38 -21.70 1.42 -6.23
CA PHE A 38 -21.34 0.24 -7.04
C PHE A 38 -20.67 0.58 -8.38
N ASP A 39 -20.85 1.82 -8.87
CA ASP A 39 -20.27 2.29 -10.14
C ASP A 39 -18.80 2.74 -10.01
N ASP A 40 -18.30 2.84 -8.79
CA ASP A 40 -16.93 3.31 -8.49
C ASP A 40 -15.80 2.40 -9.03
N ASP A 41 -16.15 1.24 -9.58
CA ASP A 41 -15.15 0.28 -10.09
C ASP A 41 -14.78 0.52 -11.58
N ALA A 42 -15.47 1.39 -12.29
CA ALA A 42 -15.22 1.57 -13.73
C ALA A 42 -14.75 2.97 -14.14
N GLY A 43 -15.09 4.03 -13.41
CA GLY A 43 -14.79 5.42 -13.81
C GLY A 43 -15.27 5.80 -15.23
N VAL A 44 -15.98 4.87 -15.87
CA VAL A 44 -16.41 4.95 -17.27
C VAL A 44 -17.70 5.77 -17.40
N GLY A 45 -18.57 5.74 -16.37
CA GLY A 45 -19.82 6.50 -16.36
C GLY A 45 -19.58 8.00 -16.32
N ASP A 46 -18.68 8.48 -15.45
CA ASP A 46 -18.31 9.89 -15.35
C ASP A 46 -17.57 10.36 -16.59
N MET A 47 -16.70 9.54 -17.15
CA MET A 47 -16.03 9.82 -18.44
C MET A 47 -17.03 9.93 -19.61
N LEU A 48 -18.15 9.22 -19.55
CA LEU A 48 -19.20 9.25 -20.58
C LEU A 48 -20.10 10.50 -20.44
N ASN A 49 -20.39 10.94 -19.23
CA ASN A 49 -21.19 12.15 -18.99
C ASN A 49 -20.44 13.41 -19.44
N ASP A 50 -19.16 13.55 -19.12
CA ASP A 50 -18.32 14.67 -19.56
C ASP A 50 -18.23 14.78 -21.10
N TYR A 51 -18.27 13.65 -21.81
CA TYR A 51 -18.29 13.63 -23.27
C TYR A 51 -19.59 14.24 -23.84
N HIS A 52 -20.72 14.04 -23.18
CA HIS A 52 -22.01 14.59 -23.63
C HIS A 52 -22.15 16.09 -23.38
N GLU A 53 -21.60 16.64 -22.28
CA GLU A 53 -21.62 18.06 -21.98
C GLU A 53 -20.69 18.88 -22.88
N ALA A 54 -19.57 18.29 -23.29
CA ALA A 54 -18.54 18.97 -24.09
C ALA A 54 -18.94 19.29 -25.54
N HIS A 55 -20.06 18.79 -26.03
CA HIS A 55 -20.51 19.08 -27.39
C HIS A 55 -21.20 20.44 -27.57
N PHE A 56 -21.36 21.26 -26.51
CA PHE A 56 -22.17 22.48 -26.57
C PHE A 56 -21.42 23.81 -26.40
N GLU A 57 -20.10 23.87 -26.31
CA GLU A 57 -19.36 25.14 -26.22
C GLU A 57 -18.54 25.48 -27.47
N GLU A 58 -18.86 26.61 -28.09
CA GLU A 58 -18.26 27.15 -29.31
C GLU A 58 -16.88 27.82 -29.11
N ALA A 59 -16.01 27.55 -30.08
CA ALA A 59 -14.96 28.43 -30.63
C ALA A 59 -13.89 29.01 -29.70
N ARG A 60 -13.05 28.16 -29.14
CA ARG A 60 -11.61 28.45 -28.97
C ARG A 60 -10.83 27.63 -30.01
N ARG A 61 -9.66 28.10 -30.47
CA ARG A 61 -8.79 27.29 -31.34
C ARG A 61 -8.36 26.06 -30.57
N GLU A 62 -9.11 24.97 -30.78
CA GLU A 62 -8.84 23.68 -30.17
C GLU A 62 -7.72 23.01 -30.93
N GLU A 63 -6.74 22.48 -30.21
CA GLU A 63 -5.72 21.63 -30.81
C GLU A 63 -6.29 20.24 -31.07
N GLU A 64 -5.87 19.61 -32.16
CA GLU A 64 -6.22 18.21 -32.39
C GLU A 64 -5.58 17.35 -31.28
N PRO A 65 -6.37 16.44 -30.64
CA PRO A 65 -5.83 15.54 -29.62
C PRO A 65 -4.65 14.74 -30.18
N GLU A 66 -3.63 14.53 -29.34
CA GLU A 66 -2.52 13.66 -29.70
C GLU A 66 -3.01 12.23 -30.04
N ALA A 67 -2.20 11.44 -30.75
CA ALA A 67 -2.63 10.19 -31.38
C ALA A 67 -3.28 9.19 -30.42
N THR A 68 -2.79 9.06 -29.18
CA THR A 68 -3.34 8.14 -28.17
C THR A 68 -4.68 8.62 -27.63
N ALA A 69 -4.83 9.92 -27.42
CA ALA A 69 -6.09 10.53 -27.00
C ALA A 69 -7.15 10.44 -28.13
N LYS A 70 -6.75 10.72 -29.38
CA LYS A 70 -7.62 10.57 -30.55
C LYS A 70 -8.14 9.14 -30.68
N ALA A 71 -7.27 8.16 -30.65
CA ALA A 71 -7.66 6.75 -30.70
C ALA A 71 -8.58 6.36 -29.53
N TYR A 72 -8.35 6.90 -28.35
CA TYR A 72 -9.21 6.68 -27.20
C TYR A 72 -10.62 7.24 -27.40
N TYR A 73 -10.76 8.49 -27.84
CA TYR A 73 -12.07 9.10 -28.09
C TYR A 73 -12.82 8.43 -29.25
N GLU A 74 -12.13 8.00 -30.31
CA GLU A 74 -12.72 7.23 -31.40
C GLU A 74 -13.29 5.89 -30.91
N MET A 75 -12.53 5.16 -30.07
CA MET A 75 -12.99 3.91 -29.48
C MET A 75 -14.15 4.14 -28.51
N LEU A 76 -14.09 5.20 -27.72
CA LEU A 76 -15.15 5.56 -26.77
C LEU A 76 -16.45 5.85 -27.53
N SER A 77 -16.39 6.65 -28.59
CA SER A 77 -17.54 6.95 -29.45
C SER A 77 -18.14 5.66 -30.07
N ALA A 78 -17.31 4.75 -30.58
CA ALA A 78 -17.78 3.47 -31.11
C ALA A 78 -18.44 2.58 -30.05
N ALA A 79 -17.94 2.60 -28.82
CA ALA A 79 -18.47 1.81 -27.71
C ALA A 79 -19.73 2.40 -27.06
N GLN A 80 -20.06 3.67 -27.35
CA GLN A 80 -21.24 4.37 -26.83
C GLN A 80 -22.54 4.05 -27.56
N GLN A 81 -22.52 3.17 -28.55
CA GLN A 81 -23.76 2.78 -29.22
C GLN A 81 -24.77 2.22 -28.20
N PRO A 82 -26.03 2.70 -28.20
CA PRO A 82 -27.06 2.18 -27.31
C PRO A 82 -27.21 0.66 -27.44
N LEU A 83 -27.37 -0.03 -26.32
CA LEU A 83 -27.52 -1.48 -26.28
C LEU A 83 -28.68 -1.98 -27.16
N HIS A 84 -29.73 -1.17 -27.28
CA HIS A 84 -30.86 -1.35 -28.20
C HIS A 84 -31.61 0.00 -28.34
N GLY A 85 -32.50 0.11 -29.33
CA GLY A 85 -33.18 1.35 -29.70
C GLY A 85 -34.08 1.99 -28.63
N HIS A 86 -34.34 1.33 -27.51
CA HIS A 86 -35.21 1.81 -26.44
C HIS A 86 -34.46 2.08 -25.12
N THR A 87 -33.11 2.14 -25.15
CA THR A 87 -32.32 2.44 -23.96
C THR A 87 -31.26 3.50 -24.24
N LYS A 88 -30.90 4.25 -23.21
CA LYS A 88 -29.72 5.14 -23.22
C LYS A 88 -28.45 4.43 -22.76
N VAL A 89 -28.58 3.21 -22.20
CA VAL A 89 -27.44 2.43 -21.74
C VAL A 89 -26.62 1.98 -22.93
N SER A 90 -25.34 2.31 -22.95
CA SER A 90 -24.45 1.88 -24.03
C SER A 90 -24.05 0.41 -23.91
N GLN A 91 -23.57 -0.15 -25.01
CA GLN A 91 -23.01 -1.50 -25.02
C GLN A 91 -21.85 -1.63 -24.02
N LEU A 92 -20.98 -0.62 -23.98
CA LEU A 92 -19.82 -0.60 -23.08
C LEU A 92 -20.25 -0.57 -21.60
N ASP A 93 -21.20 0.31 -21.25
CA ASP A 93 -21.72 0.41 -19.89
C ASP A 93 -22.35 -0.91 -19.42
N ALA A 94 -23.17 -1.54 -20.25
CA ALA A 94 -23.75 -2.84 -19.94
C ALA A 94 -22.68 -3.92 -19.69
N ILE A 95 -21.65 -3.96 -20.54
CA ILE A 95 -20.54 -4.91 -20.40
C ILE A 95 -19.72 -4.61 -19.12
N ALA A 96 -19.39 -3.35 -18.85
CA ALA A 96 -18.61 -2.95 -17.69
C ALA A 96 -19.31 -3.37 -16.38
N ARG A 97 -20.62 -3.08 -16.25
CA ARG A 97 -21.44 -3.50 -15.09
C ARG A 97 -21.47 -5.02 -14.91
N LEU A 98 -21.69 -5.76 -15.98
CA LEU A 98 -21.73 -7.22 -15.93
C LEU A 98 -20.35 -7.82 -15.58
N MET A 99 -19.27 -7.23 -16.07
CA MET A 99 -17.91 -7.64 -15.73
C MET A 99 -17.54 -7.30 -14.27
N ALA A 100 -18.01 -6.17 -13.76
CA ALA A 100 -17.86 -5.82 -12.33
C ALA A 100 -18.54 -6.88 -11.44
N VAL A 101 -19.78 -7.27 -11.75
CA VAL A 101 -20.49 -8.36 -11.05
C VAL A 101 -19.72 -9.68 -11.15
N LYS A 102 -19.18 -10.00 -12.35
CA LYS A 102 -18.36 -11.21 -12.52
C LYS A 102 -17.13 -11.18 -11.60
N SER A 103 -16.44 -10.07 -11.54
CA SER A 103 -15.24 -9.90 -10.70
C SER A 103 -15.57 -9.97 -9.21
N GLN A 104 -16.58 -9.24 -8.79
CA GLN A 104 -17.00 -9.15 -7.38
C GLN A 104 -17.42 -10.51 -6.79
N PHE A 105 -18.14 -11.30 -7.57
CA PHE A 105 -18.67 -12.60 -7.14
C PHE A 105 -17.84 -13.80 -7.65
N SER A 106 -16.65 -13.54 -8.22
CA SER A 106 -15.76 -14.60 -8.74
C SER A 106 -16.46 -15.61 -9.64
N LEU A 107 -17.38 -15.13 -10.51
CA LEU A 107 -18.14 -16.00 -11.40
C LEU A 107 -17.20 -16.72 -12.39
N SER A 108 -17.44 -18.01 -12.59
CA SER A 108 -16.75 -18.76 -13.63
C SER A 108 -17.07 -18.19 -15.03
N ARG A 109 -16.26 -18.53 -16.03
CA ARG A 109 -16.51 -18.12 -17.42
C ARG A 109 -17.86 -18.63 -17.91
N ASP A 110 -18.13 -19.89 -17.66
CA ASP A 110 -19.38 -20.55 -18.11
C ASP A 110 -20.61 -19.93 -17.43
N ALA A 111 -20.54 -19.65 -16.13
CA ALA A 111 -21.63 -18.98 -15.42
C ALA A 111 -21.88 -17.56 -15.95
N PHE A 112 -20.84 -16.86 -16.39
CA PHE A 112 -20.96 -15.55 -17.00
C PHE A 112 -21.58 -15.63 -18.39
N ASP A 113 -21.15 -16.58 -19.23
CA ASP A 113 -21.69 -16.80 -20.58
C ASP A 113 -23.19 -17.18 -20.54
N ILE A 114 -23.59 -18.02 -19.58
CA ILE A 114 -25.00 -18.33 -19.33
C ILE A 114 -25.79 -17.05 -18.97
N LYS A 115 -25.25 -16.21 -18.08
CA LYS A 115 -25.90 -14.93 -17.72
C LYS A 115 -26.06 -14.02 -18.91
N LEU A 116 -25.04 -13.85 -19.75
CA LEU A 116 -25.13 -13.06 -20.97
C LEU A 116 -26.22 -13.59 -21.91
N THR A 117 -26.33 -14.92 -22.06
CA THR A 117 -27.37 -15.57 -22.88
C THR A 117 -28.77 -15.27 -22.30
N VAL A 118 -28.96 -15.43 -21.00
CA VAL A 118 -30.24 -15.14 -20.32
C VAL A 118 -30.59 -13.66 -20.49
N PHE A 119 -29.70 -12.73 -20.18
CA PHE A 119 -29.96 -11.31 -20.36
C PHE A 119 -30.25 -10.95 -21.82
N GLY A 120 -29.51 -11.52 -22.77
CA GLY A 120 -29.77 -11.33 -24.20
C GLY A 120 -31.17 -11.75 -24.60
N SER A 121 -31.69 -12.87 -24.08
CA SER A 121 -33.04 -13.36 -24.37
C SER A 121 -34.15 -12.44 -23.81
N LEU A 122 -33.86 -11.62 -22.84
CA LEU A 122 -34.81 -10.67 -22.22
C LEU A 122 -34.79 -9.29 -22.90
N LEU A 123 -33.79 -9.01 -23.73
CA LEU A 123 -33.65 -7.73 -24.44
C LEU A 123 -34.45 -7.74 -25.76
N PRO A 124 -34.85 -6.56 -26.27
CA PRO A 124 -35.50 -6.43 -27.56
C PRO A 124 -34.68 -7.01 -28.71
N VAL A 125 -35.34 -7.48 -29.76
CA VAL A 125 -34.69 -7.96 -30.98
C VAL A 125 -33.80 -6.84 -31.56
N GLY A 126 -32.59 -7.19 -31.96
CA GLY A 126 -31.62 -6.22 -32.48
C GLY A 126 -30.67 -5.61 -31.42
N HIS A 127 -30.74 -6.09 -30.18
CA HIS A 127 -29.77 -5.69 -29.17
C HIS A 127 -28.33 -6.10 -29.53
N ILE A 128 -27.34 -5.33 -29.06
CA ILE A 128 -25.92 -5.55 -29.32
C ILE A 128 -25.16 -6.09 -28.09
N LEU A 129 -25.86 -6.66 -27.09
CA LEU A 129 -25.20 -7.30 -25.94
C LEU A 129 -24.35 -8.48 -26.43
N PRO A 130 -23.06 -8.59 -26.04
CA PRO A 130 -22.22 -9.73 -26.38
C PRO A 130 -22.81 -11.05 -25.91
N LYS A 131 -22.62 -12.10 -26.67
CA LYS A 131 -23.15 -13.46 -26.38
C LYS A 131 -22.21 -14.27 -25.48
N SER A 132 -20.97 -13.82 -25.33
CA SER A 132 -19.97 -14.55 -24.56
C SER A 132 -18.94 -13.61 -23.89
N MET A 133 -18.25 -14.14 -22.87
CA MET A 133 -17.09 -13.50 -22.25
C MET A 133 -16.01 -13.15 -23.28
N TYR A 134 -15.83 -13.98 -24.29
CA TYR A 134 -14.86 -13.72 -25.34
C TYR A 134 -15.20 -12.46 -26.13
N GLU A 135 -16.46 -12.31 -26.55
CA GLU A 135 -16.93 -11.12 -27.27
C GLU A 135 -16.89 -9.87 -26.38
N ALA A 136 -17.35 -9.98 -25.13
CA ALA A 136 -17.24 -8.91 -24.15
C ALA A 136 -15.78 -8.46 -23.96
N GLN A 137 -14.85 -9.39 -23.80
CA GLN A 137 -13.43 -9.08 -23.69
C GLN A 137 -12.85 -8.51 -24.99
N LYS A 138 -13.34 -8.92 -26.18
CA LYS A 138 -12.89 -8.33 -27.45
C LYS A 138 -13.21 -6.85 -27.52
N LEU A 139 -14.39 -6.44 -27.08
CA LEU A 139 -14.78 -5.01 -27.00
C LEU A 139 -13.95 -4.26 -25.95
N LEU A 140 -13.79 -4.83 -24.76
CA LEU A 140 -12.95 -4.23 -23.72
C LEU A 140 -11.46 -4.18 -24.09
N ARG A 141 -10.98 -5.09 -24.95
CA ARG A 141 -9.59 -5.06 -25.47
C ARG A 141 -9.28 -3.80 -26.26
N ALA A 142 -10.28 -3.21 -26.93
CA ALA A 142 -10.10 -1.94 -27.62
C ALA A 142 -9.81 -0.78 -26.64
N LEU A 143 -10.39 -0.82 -25.43
CA LEU A 143 -10.10 0.09 -24.33
C LEU A 143 -8.95 -0.37 -23.44
N LYS A 144 -8.30 -1.49 -23.81
CA LYS A 144 -7.29 -2.15 -23.00
C LYS A 144 -6.10 -1.23 -22.73
N MET A 145 -5.73 -1.15 -21.47
CA MET A 145 -4.43 -0.64 -21.07
C MET A 145 -3.33 -1.57 -21.60
N PRO A 146 -2.25 -1.04 -22.15
CA PRO A 146 -1.12 -1.85 -22.57
C PRO A 146 -0.58 -2.66 -21.39
N TYR A 147 -0.24 -3.90 -21.67
CA TYR A 147 0.51 -4.73 -20.73
C TYR A 147 1.46 -5.63 -21.49
N GLU A 148 2.57 -5.95 -20.87
CA GLU A 148 3.65 -6.70 -21.48
C GLU A 148 4.00 -7.92 -20.64
N HIS A 149 4.31 -9.01 -21.33
CA HIS A 149 4.90 -10.20 -20.73
C HIS A 149 6.40 -10.17 -21.01
N ILE A 150 7.19 -9.89 -19.98
CA ILE A 150 8.64 -9.85 -20.10
C ILE A 150 9.17 -11.15 -19.49
N HIS A 151 9.89 -11.94 -20.27
CA HIS A 151 10.49 -13.16 -19.74
C HIS A 151 11.61 -12.80 -18.77
N ALA A 152 11.71 -13.52 -17.67
CA ALA A 152 12.73 -13.33 -16.66
C ALA A 152 13.56 -14.61 -16.46
N CYS A 153 14.80 -14.44 -16.09
CA CYS A 153 15.65 -15.56 -15.66
C CYS A 153 14.98 -16.28 -14.46
N PRO A 154 14.95 -17.63 -14.43
CA PRO A 154 14.42 -18.38 -13.29
C PRO A 154 15.04 -17.99 -11.94
N LYS A 155 16.34 -17.66 -11.93
CA LYS A 155 17.06 -17.18 -10.74
C LYS A 155 16.96 -15.65 -10.54
N GLY A 156 16.22 -14.92 -11.41
CA GLY A 156 16.02 -13.48 -11.29
C GLY A 156 17.24 -12.61 -11.66
N CYS A 157 18.22 -13.13 -12.39
CA CYS A 157 19.45 -12.41 -12.69
C CYS A 157 19.29 -11.31 -13.73
N ILE A 158 18.41 -11.49 -14.72
CA ILE A 158 18.12 -10.57 -15.83
C ILE A 158 16.66 -10.69 -16.27
N LEU A 159 16.18 -9.65 -16.94
CA LEU A 159 15.01 -9.70 -17.81
C LEU A 159 15.47 -9.91 -19.25
N PHE A 160 14.75 -10.76 -20.00
CA PHE A 160 15.03 -10.98 -21.43
C PHE A 160 14.36 -9.86 -22.25
N ARG A 161 14.97 -8.66 -22.21
CA ARG A 161 14.57 -7.44 -22.92
C ARG A 161 15.79 -6.66 -23.35
N LYS A 162 15.60 -5.63 -24.18
CA LYS A 162 16.68 -4.82 -24.75
C LYS A 162 17.78 -5.70 -25.37
N GLU A 163 19.01 -5.60 -24.94
CA GLU A 163 20.16 -6.38 -25.40
C GLU A 163 20.01 -7.90 -25.21
N TYR A 164 19.16 -8.34 -24.26
CA TYR A 164 18.90 -9.75 -23.97
C TYR A 164 17.60 -10.28 -24.60
N ALA A 165 16.92 -9.50 -25.45
CA ALA A 165 15.61 -9.86 -26.00
C ALA A 165 15.60 -11.20 -26.75
N GLU A 166 16.67 -11.48 -27.49
CA GLU A 166 16.81 -12.70 -28.30
C GLU A 166 17.56 -13.85 -27.58
N ALA A 167 18.07 -13.59 -26.37
CA ALA A 167 18.81 -14.60 -25.65
C ALA A 167 17.93 -15.78 -25.20
N LYS A 168 18.41 -17.00 -25.39
CA LYS A 168 17.75 -18.24 -24.97
C LYS A 168 18.19 -18.69 -23.57
N TYR A 169 19.34 -18.24 -23.12
CA TYR A 169 19.94 -18.56 -21.83
C TYR A 169 20.34 -17.27 -21.11
N CYS A 170 20.32 -17.31 -19.77
CA CYS A 170 20.76 -16.20 -18.95
C CYS A 170 22.27 -16.01 -19.05
N VAL A 171 22.74 -14.83 -19.42
CA VAL A 171 24.18 -14.51 -19.53
C VAL A 171 24.94 -14.52 -18.22
N LYS A 172 24.24 -14.49 -17.06
CA LYS A 172 24.86 -14.49 -15.73
C LYS A 172 24.93 -15.87 -15.07
N CYS A 173 23.94 -16.72 -15.31
CA CYS A 173 23.82 -18.00 -14.60
C CYS A 173 23.49 -19.18 -15.51
N GLU A 174 23.49 -18.96 -16.83
CA GLU A 174 23.29 -19.96 -17.88
C GLU A 174 21.97 -20.74 -17.83
N SER A 175 21.03 -20.33 -16.94
CA SER A 175 19.71 -20.95 -16.86
C SER A 175 18.92 -20.71 -18.14
N SER A 176 18.20 -21.73 -18.60
CA SER A 176 17.34 -21.65 -19.79
C SER A 176 16.19 -20.64 -19.56
N ARG A 177 15.90 -19.86 -20.61
CA ARG A 177 14.72 -18.96 -20.66
C ARG A 177 13.42 -19.73 -20.74
N PHE A 178 13.46 -20.89 -21.41
CA PHE A 178 12.30 -21.71 -21.72
C PHE A 178 12.35 -23.04 -20.99
N LEU A 179 11.18 -23.66 -20.82
CA LEU A 179 11.06 -24.98 -20.24
C LEU A 179 11.78 -26.01 -21.13
N GLU A 180 12.69 -26.76 -20.55
CA GLU A 180 13.37 -27.85 -21.21
C GLU A 180 12.76 -29.18 -20.75
N VAL A 181 12.43 -30.04 -21.70
CA VAL A 181 11.89 -31.38 -21.47
C VAL A 181 12.91 -32.39 -21.98
N ASP A 182 13.18 -33.37 -21.15
CA ASP A 182 14.05 -34.50 -21.51
C ASP A 182 13.30 -35.42 -22.50
N CYS A 183 13.86 -35.62 -23.67
CA CYS A 183 13.25 -36.44 -24.72
C CYS A 183 13.89 -37.85 -24.84
N GLY A 184 14.77 -38.22 -23.89
CA GLY A 184 15.60 -39.41 -23.97
C GLY A 184 16.88 -39.19 -24.79
N ASP A 185 17.84 -40.12 -24.71
CA ASP A 185 19.15 -40.09 -25.39
C ASP A 185 19.95 -38.79 -25.18
N ASP A 186 19.93 -38.22 -23.97
CA ASP A 186 20.61 -36.96 -23.58
C ASP A 186 20.19 -35.73 -24.40
N GLN A 187 19.07 -35.80 -25.13
CA GLN A 187 18.54 -34.65 -25.88
C GLN A 187 17.47 -33.90 -25.08
N LYS A 188 17.76 -32.64 -24.77
CA LYS A 188 16.78 -31.70 -24.19
C LYS A 188 16.09 -30.89 -25.29
N LYS A 189 14.77 -30.91 -25.30
CA LYS A 189 13.96 -30.08 -26.18
C LYS A 189 13.43 -28.87 -25.44
N GLN A 190 13.75 -27.65 -25.90
CA GLN A 190 13.13 -26.42 -25.41
C GLN A 190 11.71 -26.29 -25.93
N LEU A 191 10.74 -26.11 -25.03
CA LEU A 191 9.38 -25.74 -25.37
C LEU A 191 9.29 -24.20 -25.40
N ALA A 192 8.36 -23.65 -26.20
CA ALA A 192 8.12 -22.20 -26.26
C ALA A 192 7.37 -21.67 -25.00
N ILE A 193 7.60 -22.27 -23.83
CA ILE A 193 6.99 -21.92 -22.56
C ILE A 193 8.05 -21.25 -21.70
N PRO A 194 7.93 -19.95 -21.37
CA PRO A 194 8.93 -19.28 -20.56
C PRO A 194 8.92 -19.80 -19.12
N MET A 195 10.10 -19.99 -18.55
CA MET A 195 10.26 -20.45 -17.17
C MET A 195 9.70 -19.48 -16.14
N LYS A 196 9.85 -18.17 -16.39
CA LYS A 196 9.36 -17.11 -15.52
C LYS A 196 8.93 -15.90 -16.33
N VAL A 197 7.83 -15.25 -15.94
CA VAL A 197 7.25 -14.10 -16.64
C VAL A 197 6.95 -12.98 -15.66
N LEU A 198 7.56 -11.82 -15.87
CA LEU A 198 7.18 -10.55 -15.28
C LEU A 198 5.99 -9.99 -16.08
N ARG A 199 4.93 -9.57 -15.39
CA ARG A 199 3.83 -8.84 -16.01
C ARG A 199 4.02 -7.36 -15.74
N TYR A 200 4.23 -6.60 -16.81
CA TYR A 200 4.39 -5.16 -16.75
C TYR A 200 3.18 -4.46 -17.35
N LEU A 201 2.61 -3.53 -16.62
CA LEU A 201 1.49 -2.69 -17.01
C LEU A 201 2.00 -1.23 -16.96
N PRO A 202 2.38 -0.65 -18.11
CA PRO A 202 2.87 0.72 -18.18
C PRO A 202 1.90 1.70 -17.51
N PHE A 203 2.40 2.53 -16.62
CA PHE A 203 1.57 3.44 -15.84
C PHE A 203 1.29 4.77 -16.55
N ILE A 204 2.16 5.19 -17.45
CA ILE A 204 2.04 6.46 -18.19
C ILE A 204 0.67 6.59 -18.90
N PRO A 205 0.22 5.60 -19.70
CA PRO A 205 -1.10 5.68 -20.35
C PRO A 205 -2.27 5.82 -19.38
N ARG A 206 -2.13 5.29 -18.16
CA ARG A 206 -3.15 5.42 -17.11
C ARG A 206 -3.18 6.82 -16.53
N ILE A 207 -2.02 7.43 -16.32
CA ILE A 207 -1.93 8.84 -15.89
C ILE A 207 -2.48 9.75 -16.97
N GLN A 208 -2.17 9.53 -18.24
CA GLN A 208 -2.70 10.30 -19.36
C GLN A 208 -4.24 10.32 -19.38
N ARG A 209 -4.87 9.18 -19.04
CA ARG A 209 -6.34 9.10 -18.95
C ARG A 209 -6.95 10.00 -17.90
N LEU A 210 -6.23 10.34 -16.82
CA LEU A 210 -6.71 11.29 -15.80
C LEU A 210 -6.84 12.73 -16.33
N PHE A 211 -6.29 13.02 -17.52
CA PHE A 211 -6.43 14.32 -18.19
C PHE A 211 -7.48 14.31 -19.31
N MET A 212 -8.11 13.15 -19.59
CA MET A 212 -9.07 12.99 -20.69
C MET A 212 -10.50 13.40 -20.30
N THR A 213 -10.79 13.65 -19.01
CA THR A 213 -12.05 14.22 -18.56
C THR A 213 -11.80 15.53 -17.81
N GLU A 214 -12.77 16.42 -17.84
CA GLU A 214 -12.66 17.73 -17.19
C GLU A 214 -12.59 17.60 -15.67
N GLU A 215 -13.37 16.68 -15.09
CA GLU A 215 -13.42 16.45 -13.66
C GLU A 215 -12.11 15.86 -13.13
N SER A 216 -11.62 14.78 -13.72
CA SER A 216 -10.35 14.16 -13.28
C SER A 216 -9.16 15.10 -13.48
N MET A 217 -9.18 15.94 -14.52
CA MET A 217 -8.15 16.96 -14.72
C MET A 217 -8.19 18.03 -13.61
N LYS A 218 -9.38 18.52 -13.22
CA LYS A 218 -9.52 19.44 -12.07
C LYS A 218 -8.96 18.80 -10.79
N GLN A 219 -9.20 17.51 -10.59
CA GLN A 219 -8.64 16.78 -9.46
C GLN A 219 -7.11 16.66 -9.57
N MET A 220 -6.54 16.41 -10.74
CA MET A 220 -5.09 16.31 -10.94
C MET A 220 -4.35 17.62 -10.68
N THR A 221 -4.99 18.77 -10.83
CA THR A 221 -4.43 20.10 -10.52
C THR A 221 -4.85 20.63 -9.15
N TRP A 222 -5.62 19.88 -8.38
CA TRP A 222 -6.16 20.27 -7.08
C TRP A 222 -5.09 20.70 -6.09
N HIS A 223 -3.97 19.98 -6.04
CA HIS A 223 -2.86 20.27 -5.13
C HIS A 223 -2.30 21.69 -5.26
N LYS A 224 -2.46 22.33 -6.41
CA LYS A 224 -2.04 23.71 -6.69
C LYS A 224 -3.20 24.69 -6.72
N ASN A 225 -4.31 24.35 -7.38
CA ASN A 225 -5.40 25.28 -7.69
C ASN A 225 -6.60 25.18 -6.74
N GLY A 226 -6.86 24.01 -6.15
CA GLY A 226 -8.04 23.75 -5.32
C GLY A 226 -7.76 23.65 -3.82
N ARG A 227 -6.50 23.60 -3.43
CA ARG A 227 -6.09 23.38 -2.05
C ARG A 227 -6.28 24.61 -1.18
N ARG A 228 -6.89 24.41 0.02
CA ARG A 228 -6.86 25.41 1.10
C ARG A 228 -5.71 25.07 2.04
N TYR A 229 -4.61 25.81 1.92
CA TYR A 229 -3.44 25.63 2.78
C TYR A 229 -3.75 26.01 4.23
N ASN A 230 -3.42 25.11 5.17
CA ASN A 230 -3.42 25.40 6.60
C ASN A 230 -2.06 24.98 7.16
N PRO A 231 -1.24 25.94 7.68
CA PRO A 231 0.11 25.63 8.16
C PRO A 231 0.13 24.71 9.40
N GLU A 232 -0.98 24.61 10.13
CA GLU A 232 -1.10 23.77 11.32
C GLU A 232 -1.51 22.32 11.01
N LYS A 233 -1.86 22.00 9.77
CA LYS A 233 -2.39 20.70 9.40
C LYS A 233 -1.71 20.15 8.15
N LEU A 234 -1.28 18.90 8.23
CA LEU A 234 -0.84 18.11 7.09
C LEU A 234 -1.99 17.20 6.65
N VAL A 235 -2.65 17.54 5.55
CA VAL A 235 -3.81 16.79 5.04
C VAL A 235 -3.54 16.16 3.67
N HIS A 236 -2.46 16.56 3.02
CA HIS A 236 -2.09 16.09 1.71
C HIS A 236 -0.56 16.02 1.57
N PRO A 237 0.03 15.12 0.74
CA PRO A 237 1.48 15.07 0.51
C PRO A 237 2.10 16.41 0.13
N SER A 238 1.37 17.30 -0.56
CA SER A 238 1.85 18.65 -0.89
C SER A 238 2.00 19.62 0.29
N ASP A 239 1.52 19.24 1.48
CA ASP A 239 1.76 20.00 2.71
C ASP A 239 3.13 19.70 3.33
N ALA A 240 3.70 18.54 2.99
CA ALA A 240 4.94 18.04 3.55
C ALA A 240 6.16 18.81 3.04
N GLU A 241 7.17 18.93 3.89
CA GLU A 241 8.44 19.56 3.56
C GLU A 241 9.14 18.87 2.38
N ALA A 242 9.02 17.55 2.27
CA ALA A 242 9.57 16.78 1.14
C ALA A 242 9.02 17.22 -0.23
N TRP A 243 7.77 17.69 -0.29
CA TRP A 243 7.21 18.23 -1.51
C TRP A 243 7.74 19.63 -1.80
N LYS A 244 7.72 20.51 -0.79
CA LYS A 244 8.18 21.91 -0.90
C LYS A 244 9.66 22.01 -1.23
N SER A 245 10.49 21.20 -0.60
CA SER A 245 11.93 21.12 -0.88
C SER A 245 12.20 20.74 -2.33
N PHE A 246 11.48 19.76 -2.86
CA PHE A 246 11.61 19.36 -4.26
C PHE A 246 11.16 20.48 -5.21
N ASP A 247 10.08 21.21 -4.90
CA ASP A 247 9.64 22.38 -5.68
C ASP A 247 10.67 23.50 -5.71
N ALA A 248 11.37 23.69 -4.59
CA ALA A 248 12.43 24.70 -4.50
C ALA A 248 13.67 24.33 -5.34
N ILE A 249 14.01 23.04 -5.43
CA ILE A 249 15.14 22.54 -6.24
C ILE A 249 14.78 22.56 -7.74
N TYR A 250 13.53 22.19 -8.09
CA TYR A 250 13.06 22.07 -9.46
C TYR A 250 11.88 23.00 -9.78
N PRO A 251 12.06 24.34 -9.69
CA PRO A 251 10.96 25.29 -9.84
C PRO A 251 10.29 25.25 -11.21
N ALA A 252 11.05 24.98 -12.28
CA ALA A 252 10.50 24.84 -13.63
C ALA A 252 9.53 23.65 -13.74
N ARG A 253 9.79 22.54 -13.04
CA ARG A 253 8.89 21.39 -12.97
C ARG A 253 7.66 21.69 -12.12
N ALA A 254 7.82 22.44 -11.04
CA ALA A 254 6.76 22.83 -10.14
C ALA A 254 5.79 23.88 -10.72
N LEU A 255 6.22 24.69 -11.70
CA LEU A 255 5.38 25.68 -12.36
C LEU A 255 4.20 25.05 -13.10
N GLU A 256 4.40 23.95 -13.80
CA GLU A 256 3.33 23.24 -14.50
C GLU A 256 2.56 22.33 -13.53
N ALA A 257 1.33 22.74 -13.21
CA ALA A 257 0.46 22.04 -12.27
C ALA A 257 0.04 20.64 -12.74
N ARG A 258 0.11 20.37 -14.05
CA ARG A 258 -0.26 19.09 -14.67
C ARG A 258 0.90 18.08 -14.66
N ASN A 259 2.09 18.49 -14.24
CA ASN A 259 3.16 17.54 -13.97
C ASN A 259 2.79 16.64 -12.78
N VAL A 260 3.15 15.36 -12.84
CA VAL A 260 2.64 14.35 -11.92
C VAL A 260 3.73 13.79 -11.03
N ARG A 261 3.45 13.74 -9.74
CA ARG A 261 4.27 13.03 -8.76
C ARG A 261 3.62 11.70 -8.42
N VAL A 262 4.42 10.67 -8.39
CA VAL A 262 3.92 9.34 -8.05
C VAL A 262 4.57 8.78 -6.80
N ALA A 263 3.77 8.10 -5.99
CA ALA A 263 4.28 7.17 -5.00
C ALA A 263 4.28 5.76 -5.57
N LEU A 264 5.19 4.93 -5.05
CA LEU A 264 5.18 3.48 -5.27
C LEU A 264 4.79 2.77 -3.98
N ALA A 265 4.01 1.71 -4.09
CA ALA A 265 3.69 0.84 -2.96
C ALA A 265 3.88 -0.63 -3.36
N THR A 266 4.39 -1.43 -2.44
CA THR A 266 4.54 -2.88 -2.66
C THR A 266 4.48 -3.63 -1.34
N ASP A 267 3.99 -4.84 -1.39
CA ASP A 267 4.04 -5.82 -0.31
C ASP A 267 4.04 -7.24 -0.92
N GLY A 268 4.65 -8.18 -0.22
CA GLY A 268 4.62 -9.59 -0.63
C GLY A 268 3.36 -10.29 -0.13
N PHE A 269 2.58 -10.90 -1.01
CA PHE A 269 1.40 -11.65 -0.59
C PHE A 269 1.28 -13.01 -1.27
N ASN A 270 0.66 -13.98 -0.57
CA ASN A 270 0.31 -15.27 -1.12
C ASN A 270 -1.14 -15.25 -1.63
N PRO A 271 -1.37 -15.32 -2.97
CA PRO A 271 -2.71 -15.28 -3.55
C PRO A 271 -3.55 -16.54 -3.29
N TYR A 272 -2.89 -17.64 -2.92
CA TYR A 272 -3.54 -18.96 -2.73
C TYR A 272 -3.95 -19.23 -1.28
N GLY A 273 -3.66 -18.29 -0.36
CA GLY A 273 -3.97 -18.42 1.05
C GLY A 273 -3.03 -19.38 1.80
N MET A 274 -3.28 -19.54 3.12
CA MET A 274 -2.37 -20.29 4.01
C MET A 274 -2.37 -21.81 3.79
N ALA A 275 -3.37 -22.36 3.09
CA ALA A 275 -3.54 -23.80 2.89
C ALA A 275 -2.82 -24.35 1.64
N ALA A 276 -2.34 -23.47 0.76
CA ALA A 276 -1.63 -23.84 -0.46
C ALA A 276 -0.11 -23.74 -0.27
N ALA A 277 0.63 -24.30 -1.23
CA ALA A 277 2.09 -24.17 -1.26
C ALA A 277 2.52 -22.69 -1.10
N PRO A 278 3.59 -22.40 -0.38
CA PRO A 278 4.05 -21.04 -0.18
C PRO A 278 4.50 -20.44 -1.52
N TYR A 279 3.69 -19.54 -2.04
CA TYR A 279 3.99 -18.79 -3.26
C TYR A 279 3.75 -17.31 -2.99
N THR A 280 4.70 -16.48 -3.35
CA THR A 280 4.62 -15.04 -3.08
C THR A 280 4.62 -14.25 -4.38
N TYR A 281 3.62 -13.40 -4.56
CA TYR A 281 3.64 -12.34 -5.56
C TYR A 281 4.06 -11.01 -4.92
N TRP A 282 4.77 -10.20 -5.70
CA TRP A 282 5.11 -8.83 -5.34
C TRP A 282 4.50 -7.88 -6.39
N PRO A 283 3.29 -7.37 -6.16
CA PRO A 283 2.72 -6.32 -6.99
C PRO A 283 3.40 -4.99 -6.68
N ILE A 284 3.63 -4.17 -7.69
CA ILE A 284 4.04 -2.78 -7.52
C ILE A 284 2.92 -1.89 -8.02
N PHE A 285 2.46 -1.03 -7.14
CA PHE A 285 1.44 -0.04 -7.42
C PHE A 285 2.05 1.33 -7.62
N VAL A 286 1.51 2.08 -8.57
CA VAL A 286 1.83 3.50 -8.82
C VAL A 286 0.62 4.32 -8.42
N ILE A 287 0.83 5.35 -7.61
CA ILE A 287 -0.23 6.19 -7.05
C ILE A 287 0.07 7.65 -7.42
N PRO A 288 -0.76 8.31 -8.24
CA PRO A 288 -0.60 9.72 -8.57
C PRO A 288 -0.94 10.59 -7.35
N LEU A 289 0.05 11.33 -6.84
CA LEU A 289 -0.05 12.12 -5.61
C LEU A 289 -0.73 13.48 -5.78
N ASN A 290 -1.07 13.86 -6.99
CA ASN A 290 -1.69 15.15 -7.30
C ASN A 290 -3.17 15.23 -6.84
N LEU A 291 -3.81 14.07 -6.75
CA LEU A 291 -5.25 13.92 -6.49
C LEU A 291 -5.65 14.40 -5.09
N PRO A 292 -6.86 14.95 -4.88
CA PRO A 292 -7.30 15.43 -3.59
C PRO A 292 -7.42 14.32 -2.52
N PRO A 293 -7.39 14.68 -1.21
CA PRO A 293 -7.67 13.74 -0.14
C PRO A 293 -9.03 13.06 -0.32
N GLY A 294 -9.12 11.77 -0.02
CA GLY A 294 -10.33 10.97 -0.23
C GLY A 294 -10.46 10.38 -1.63
N VAL A 295 -9.83 10.99 -2.63
CA VAL A 295 -9.76 10.47 -4.01
C VAL A 295 -8.44 9.74 -4.25
N LEU A 296 -7.34 10.25 -3.68
CA LEU A 296 -5.98 9.76 -3.87
C LEU A 296 -5.84 8.23 -3.70
N PHE A 297 -6.45 7.64 -2.68
CA PHE A 297 -6.35 6.23 -2.35
C PHE A 297 -7.57 5.40 -2.75
N GLN A 298 -8.44 5.94 -3.61
CA GLN A 298 -9.51 5.12 -4.20
C GLN A 298 -8.90 4.07 -5.14
N ARG A 299 -9.52 2.90 -5.21
CA ARG A 299 -8.98 1.73 -5.94
C ARG A 299 -8.58 2.03 -7.38
N HIS A 300 -9.40 2.79 -8.09
CA HIS A 300 -9.17 3.13 -9.50
C HIS A 300 -7.98 4.06 -9.70
N ASN A 301 -7.54 4.78 -8.66
CA ASN A 301 -6.37 5.66 -8.67
C ASN A 301 -5.08 4.98 -8.17
N ILE A 302 -5.15 3.72 -7.77
CA ILE A 302 -4.01 2.90 -7.40
C ILE A 302 -3.70 1.96 -8.56
N PHE A 303 -2.71 2.31 -9.37
CA PHE A 303 -2.41 1.61 -10.61
C PHE A 303 -1.46 0.44 -10.37
N LEU A 304 -1.91 -0.78 -10.62
CA LEU A 304 -1.02 -1.93 -10.67
C LEU A 304 -0.07 -1.79 -11.88
N SER A 305 1.23 -1.71 -11.63
CA SER A 305 2.25 -1.54 -12.68
C SER A 305 3.06 -2.82 -12.93
N LEU A 306 3.44 -3.52 -11.88
CA LEU A 306 4.21 -4.76 -12.01
C LEU A 306 3.58 -5.87 -11.19
N ILE A 307 3.65 -7.11 -11.70
CA ILE A 307 3.41 -8.32 -10.91
C ILE A 307 4.65 -9.19 -11.04
N ILE A 308 5.45 -9.20 -9.97
CA ILE A 308 6.69 -9.97 -9.90
C ILE A 308 6.35 -11.33 -9.31
N PRO A 309 6.64 -12.45 -10.01
CA PRO A 309 6.34 -13.79 -9.54
C PRO A 309 7.42 -14.29 -8.56
N GLU A 310 7.01 -15.05 -7.55
CA GLU A 310 7.84 -15.75 -6.56
C GLU A 310 8.65 -14.86 -5.63
N HIS A 311 9.43 -15.50 -4.75
CA HIS A 311 10.27 -14.81 -3.77
C HIS A 311 11.38 -14.02 -4.47
N LEU A 312 11.48 -12.74 -4.16
CA LEU A 312 12.38 -11.80 -4.85
C LEU A 312 13.88 -12.02 -4.57
N GLY A 313 14.22 -12.58 -3.41
CA GLY A 313 15.59 -12.45 -2.93
C GLY A 313 16.04 -10.98 -3.00
N ASN A 314 17.27 -10.74 -3.44
CA ASN A 314 17.82 -9.39 -3.64
C ASN A 314 17.58 -8.84 -5.06
N ASN A 315 16.66 -9.42 -5.84
CA ASN A 315 16.54 -9.14 -7.28
C ASN A 315 15.47 -8.11 -7.64
N MET A 316 14.89 -7.38 -6.67
CA MET A 316 13.88 -6.35 -6.91
C MET A 316 14.32 -5.36 -8.00
N SER A 317 15.56 -4.92 -7.97
CA SER A 317 16.12 -3.97 -8.93
C SER A 317 16.06 -4.44 -10.39
N VAL A 318 16.17 -5.75 -10.63
CA VAL A 318 16.05 -6.33 -11.98
C VAL A 318 14.62 -6.25 -12.48
N TYR A 319 13.65 -6.60 -11.64
CA TYR A 319 12.23 -6.58 -12.03
C TYR A 319 11.67 -5.17 -12.15
N MET A 320 12.23 -4.19 -11.44
CA MET A 320 11.83 -2.79 -11.51
C MET A 320 12.31 -2.08 -12.78
N GLU A 321 13.21 -2.66 -13.54
CA GLU A 321 13.84 -2.02 -14.69
C GLU A 321 12.86 -1.39 -15.68
N PRO A 322 11.75 -2.03 -16.13
CA PRO A 322 10.81 -1.40 -17.06
C PRO A 322 10.15 -0.14 -16.48
N LEU A 323 9.80 -0.17 -15.20
CA LEU A 323 9.20 0.96 -14.50
C LEU A 323 10.20 2.13 -14.34
N ILE A 324 11.46 1.82 -14.07
CA ILE A 324 12.53 2.84 -13.99
C ILE A 324 12.77 3.49 -15.35
N ASP A 325 12.75 2.70 -16.43
CA ASP A 325 12.88 3.24 -17.80
C ASP A 325 11.76 4.23 -18.12
N ASP A 326 10.51 3.90 -17.79
CA ASP A 326 9.36 4.80 -17.98
C ASP A 326 9.49 6.07 -17.14
N LEU A 327 9.96 5.97 -15.89
CA LEU A 327 10.19 7.12 -15.02
C LEU A 327 11.31 8.03 -15.56
N LEU A 328 12.39 7.46 -16.07
CA LEU A 328 13.48 8.20 -16.69
C LEU A 328 12.99 8.95 -17.93
N HIS A 329 12.32 8.25 -18.85
CA HIS A 329 11.74 8.86 -20.04
C HIS A 329 10.76 9.99 -19.69
N ALA A 330 9.85 9.75 -18.75
CA ALA A 330 8.89 10.77 -18.32
C ALA A 330 9.54 11.97 -17.59
N TRP A 331 10.66 11.76 -16.91
CA TRP A 331 11.43 12.84 -16.29
C TRP A 331 12.22 13.65 -17.33
N GLU A 332 12.97 13.00 -18.20
CA GLU A 332 13.91 13.65 -19.11
C GLU A 332 13.18 14.30 -20.27
N GLU A 333 12.43 13.50 -21.01
CA GLU A 333 11.76 13.94 -22.23
C GLU A 333 10.33 14.45 -21.98
N GLY A 334 9.62 13.87 -20.99
CA GLY A 334 8.19 14.09 -20.78
C GLY A 334 7.35 13.41 -21.85
N VAL A 335 6.05 13.34 -21.63
CA VAL A 335 5.10 12.63 -22.48
C VAL A 335 4.02 13.56 -22.98
N TRP A 336 3.80 13.63 -24.31
CA TRP A 336 2.70 14.40 -24.87
C TRP A 336 1.37 13.88 -24.35
N THR A 337 0.57 14.77 -23.79
CA THR A 337 -0.69 14.44 -23.11
C THR A 337 -1.74 15.49 -23.49
N TYR A 338 -2.92 15.04 -23.86
CA TYR A 338 -4.04 15.92 -24.15
C TYR A 338 -4.80 16.28 -22.88
N ASP A 339 -5.03 17.56 -22.66
CA ASP A 339 -5.82 18.11 -21.57
C ASP A 339 -7.21 18.47 -22.09
N ARG A 340 -8.24 17.72 -21.67
CA ARG A 340 -9.61 17.89 -22.11
C ARG A 340 -10.20 19.23 -21.69
N SER A 341 -9.83 19.75 -20.54
CA SER A 341 -10.39 20.98 -19.99
C SER A 341 -9.91 22.22 -20.74
N THR A 342 -8.64 22.25 -21.13
CA THR A 342 -8.05 23.34 -21.92
C THR A 342 -8.09 23.07 -23.41
N LYS A 343 -8.40 21.83 -23.82
CA LYS A 343 -8.37 21.33 -25.20
C LYS A 343 -7.01 21.56 -25.88
N THR A 344 -5.94 21.39 -25.14
CA THR A 344 -4.57 21.59 -25.60
C THR A 344 -3.71 20.39 -25.29
N ASN A 345 -2.68 20.15 -26.13
CA ASN A 345 -1.64 19.19 -25.83
C ASN A 345 -0.55 19.87 -24.97
N PHE A 346 -0.06 19.15 -23.99
CA PHE A 346 1.05 19.62 -23.15
C PHE A 346 2.05 18.47 -22.92
N LYS A 347 3.25 18.84 -22.54
CA LYS A 347 4.31 17.88 -22.25
C LYS A 347 4.33 17.59 -20.76
N MET A 348 3.71 16.46 -20.37
CA MET A 348 3.61 16.00 -18.99
C MET A 348 4.93 15.36 -18.54
N HIS A 349 5.50 15.85 -17.45
CA HIS A 349 6.58 15.17 -16.76
C HIS A 349 6.06 14.41 -15.56
N VAL A 350 6.64 13.22 -15.32
CA VAL A 350 6.27 12.37 -14.19
C VAL A 350 7.52 11.97 -13.43
N TRP A 351 7.46 12.02 -12.10
CA TRP A 351 8.57 11.58 -11.26
C TRP A 351 8.13 10.88 -9.99
N TYR A 352 8.98 9.98 -9.55
CA TYR A 352 8.89 9.30 -8.27
C TYR A 352 9.15 10.28 -7.13
N GLN A 353 8.23 10.35 -6.15
CA GLN A 353 8.36 11.20 -4.97
C GLN A 353 8.81 10.41 -3.74
N TYR A 354 8.16 9.28 -3.48
CA TYR A 354 8.48 8.35 -2.40
C TYR A 354 7.83 6.99 -2.61
N SER A 355 8.24 6.01 -1.81
CA SER A 355 7.56 4.73 -1.72
C SER A 355 6.95 4.51 -0.33
N LEU A 356 5.94 3.63 -0.27
CA LEU A 356 5.20 3.24 0.94
C LEU A 356 5.37 1.74 1.15
N HIS A 357 5.91 1.35 2.31
CA HIS A 357 6.23 -0.04 2.61
C HIS A 357 6.07 -0.36 4.09
N ASP A 358 5.85 -1.64 4.41
CA ASP A 358 6.23 -2.17 5.71
C ASP A 358 7.76 -2.20 5.86
N LEU A 359 8.27 -2.47 7.04
CA LEU A 359 9.72 -2.43 7.27
C LEU A 359 10.51 -3.48 6.44
N PRO A 360 10.05 -4.74 6.29
CA PRO A 360 10.69 -5.71 5.41
C PRO A 360 10.76 -5.28 3.94
N ALA A 361 9.65 -4.81 3.37
CA ALA A 361 9.64 -4.33 1.99
C ALA A 361 10.46 -3.05 1.81
N TYR A 362 10.51 -2.17 2.82
CA TYR A 362 11.42 -1.03 2.85
C TYR A 362 12.88 -1.48 2.65
N GLY A 363 13.29 -2.52 3.40
CA GLY A 363 14.64 -3.06 3.27
C GLY A 363 14.97 -3.52 1.85
N ILE A 364 14.06 -4.26 1.24
CA ILE A 364 14.22 -4.75 -0.14
C ILE A 364 14.30 -3.59 -1.14
N PHE A 365 13.46 -2.58 -0.98
CA PHE A 365 13.38 -1.44 -1.90
C PHE A 365 14.56 -0.48 -1.78
N SER A 366 14.97 -0.19 -0.54
CA SER A 366 16.09 0.72 -0.27
C SER A 366 17.45 0.07 -0.46
N GLY A 367 17.54 -1.25 -0.33
CA GLY A 367 18.79 -2.00 -0.28
C GLY A 367 19.46 -2.00 1.11
N TRP A 368 18.76 -1.57 2.15
CA TRP A 368 19.23 -1.55 3.53
C TRP A 368 18.62 -2.70 4.33
N CYS A 369 19.45 -3.54 4.99
CA CYS A 369 18.95 -4.61 5.85
C CYS A 369 18.26 -4.04 7.09
N VAL A 370 17.00 -4.43 7.30
CA VAL A 370 16.17 -3.97 8.43
C VAL A 370 16.24 -4.90 9.64
N HIS A 371 17.26 -5.73 9.72
CA HIS A 371 17.54 -6.65 10.82
C HIS A 371 18.94 -6.44 11.39
N GLY A 372 19.23 -7.05 12.53
CA GLY A 372 20.56 -7.02 13.12
C GLY A 372 20.88 -5.75 13.91
N LYS A 373 22.09 -5.25 13.74
CA LYS A 373 22.67 -4.16 14.54
C LYS A 373 22.13 -2.78 14.14
N PHE A 374 21.89 -2.57 12.84
CA PHE A 374 21.45 -1.29 12.26
C PHE A 374 20.11 -1.43 11.53
N PRO A 375 19.01 -1.83 12.21
CA PRO A 375 17.77 -2.18 11.54
C PRO A 375 16.97 -0.98 11.02
N TYR A 376 17.38 0.26 11.32
CA TYR A 376 16.58 1.44 10.97
C TYR A 376 17.28 2.26 9.87
N PRO A 377 16.70 2.29 8.66
CA PRO A 377 17.37 2.82 7.46
C PRO A 377 17.53 4.36 7.46
N VAL A 378 16.82 5.09 8.33
CA VAL A 378 16.95 6.54 8.44
C VAL A 378 18.17 6.92 9.28
N CYS A 379 18.34 6.27 10.44
CA CYS A 379 19.48 6.53 11.34
C CYS A 379 20.76 5.82 10.92
N LYS A 380 20.64 4.74 10.14
CA LYS A 380 21.75 3.92 9.65
C LYS A 380 22.76 3.59 10.77
N GLU A 381 24.04 3.83 10.54
CA GLU A 381 25.15 3.57 11.48
C GLU A 381 25.10 4.49 12.72
N SER A 382 24.37 5.62 12.63
CA SER A 382 24.18 6.52 13.78
C SER A 382 23.19 5.95 14.82
N LEU A 383 22.53 4.83 14.51
CA LEU A 383 21.61 4.16 15.41
C LEU A 383 22.34 3.61 16.64
N LYS A 384 21.99 4.08 17.82
CA LYS A 384 22.48 3.53 19.09
C LYS A 384 21.59 2.38 19.55
N PHE A 385 22.19 1.32 20.07
CA PHE A 385 21.50 0.11 20.49
C PHE A 385 22.04 -0.44 21.80
N ILE A 386 21.29 -1.38 22.39
CA ILE A 386 21.66 -2.19 23.52
C ILE A 386 21.48 -3.66 23.12
N TRP A 387 22.42 -4.51 23.49
CA TRP A 387 22.27 -5.95 23.36
C TRP A 387 21.50 -6.52 24.56
N LEU A 388 20.37 -7.17 24.29
CA LEU A 388 19.56 -7.87 25.29
C LEU A 388 20.07 -9.31 25.43
N SER A 389 20.82 -9.58 26.50
CA SER A 389 21.56 -10.84 26.65
C SER A 389 20.65 -12.06 26.78
N LYS A 390 19.48 -11.92 27.40
CA LYS A 390 18.50 -13.02 27.54
C LYS A 390 17.52 -13.07 26.38
N GLY A 391 17.19 -11.92 25.80
CA GLY A 391 16.39 -11.81 24.59
C GLY A 391 17.12 -12.27 23.33
N GLY A 392 18.46 -12.25 23.33
CA GLY A 392 19.30 -12.59 22.18
C GLY A 392 19.08 -11.65 20.98
N LYS A 393 18.89 -10.36 21.22
CA LYS A 393 18.59 -9.39 20.18
C LYS A 393 19.06 -7.98 20.54
N TYR A 394 19.24 -7.15 19.51
CA TYR A 394 19.45 -5.73 19.66
C TYR A 394 18.15 -4.99 19.99
N SER A 395 18.23 -3.95 20.80
CA SER A 395 17.12 -3.02 21.10
C SER A 395 17.63 -1.59 21.01
N SER A 396 16.94 -0.79 20.21
CA SER A 396 17.26 0.63 20.02
C SER A 396 16.29 1.55 20.75
N PHE A 397 15.21 1.02 21.33
CA PHE A 397 14.10 1.79 21.91
C PHE A 397 14.58 2.84 22.93
N ASP A 398 15.41 2.44 23.91
CA ASP A 398 15.93 3.34 24.93
C ASP A 398 16.76 4.48 24.33
N LYS A 399 17.52 4.23 23.29
CA LYS A 399 18.42 5.20 22.68
C LYS A 399 17.69 6.20 21.77
N HIS A 400 16.47 5.87 21.32
CA HIS A 400 15.64 6.78 20.55
C HIS A 400 15.15 8.01 21.33
N ARG A 401 15.28 8.06 22.64
CA ARG A 401 14.98 9.25 23.45
C ARG A 401 15.73 10.51 22.98
N GLN A 402 16.86 10.37 22.32
CA GLN A 402 17.60 11.50 21.71
C GLN A 402 16.81 12.26 20.62
N PHE A 403 15.74 11.67 20.06
CA PHE A 403 14.87 12.31 19.08
C PHE A 403 13.71 13.09 19.71
N LEU A 404 13.48 12.95 21.01
CA LEU A 404 12.50 13.76 21.74
C LEU A 404 13.03 15.19 21.93
N PRO A 405 12.16 16.19 22.16
CA PRO A 405 12.58 17.54 22.52
C PRO A 405 13.58 17.53 23.70
N PRO A 406 14.55 18.46 23.75
CA PRO A 406 15.59 18.46 24.78
C PRO A 406 15.07 18.50 26.23
N ASP A 407 13.92 19.12 26.42
CA ASP A 407 13.24 19.28 27.72
C ASP A 407 12.29 18.14 28.06
N HIS A 408 12.06 17.20 27.14
CA HIS A 408 11.09 16.12 27.31
C HIS A 408 11.41 15.26 28.56
N PRO A 409 10.41 14.96 29.43
CA PRO A 409 10.62 14.23 30.69
C PRO A 409 11.31 12.87 30.50
N PHE A 410 11.01 12.14 29.43
CA PHE A 410 11.60 10.83 29.17
C PHE A 410 13.12 10.89 28.96
N ARG A 411 13.68 12.01 28.52
CA ARG A 411 15.15 12.16 28.40
C ARG A 411 15.85 12.09 29.76
N ARG A 412 15.16 12.52 30.83
CA ARG A 412 15.65 12.56 32.21
C ARG A 412 15.19 11.37 33.05
N ASP A 413 14.35 10.51 32.50
CA ASP A 413 13.81 9.35 33.20
C ASP A 413 14.88 8.25 33.33
N ILE A 414 15.52 8.23 34.50
CA ILE A 414 16.56 7.25 34.87
C ILE A 414 15.98 5.95 35.47
N LYS A 415 14.68 5.89 35.68
CA LYS A 415 13.99 4.76 36.32
C LYS A 415 13.43 3.80 35.29
N ASN A 416 12.70 4.32 34.31
CA ASN A 416 11.93 3.53 33.34
C ASN A 416 12.73 3.12 32.10
N PHE A 417 13.89 3.75 31.89
CA PHE A 417 14.83 3.45 30.81
C PHE A 417 16.16 2.95 31.37
N THR A 418 17.26 3.09 30.63
CA THR A 418 18.58 2.72 31.13
C THR A 418 18.85 3.50 32.43
N LYS A 419 19.00 2.78 33.55
CA LYS A 419 19.18 3.35 34.88
C LYS A 419 20.40 4.27 34.90
N ASP A 420 20.24 5.36 35.66
CA ASP A 420 21.28 6.36 35.87
C ASP A 420 21.77 7.09 34.61
N VAL A 421 21.04 6.97 33.47
CA VAL A 421 21.40 7.61 32.22
C VAL A 421 20.39 8.71 31.85
N VAL A 422 20.87 9.96 31.83
CA VAL A 422 20.17 11.10 31.22
C VAL A 422 20.63 11.27 29.78
N VAL A 423 19.68 11.41 28.84
CA VAL A 423 19.99 11.59 27.41
C VAL A 423 20.07 13.08 27.09
N THR A 424 21.28 13.62 26.99
CA THR A 424 21.55 15.02 26.64
C THR A 424 21.89 15.21 25.16
N ALA A 425 22.40 14.15 24.49
CA ALA A 425 22.81 14.21 23.10
C ALA A 425 21.65 14.63 22.19
N PRO A 426 21.88 15.51 21.18
CA PRO A 426 20.88 15.83 20.16
C PRO A 426 20.61 14.61 19.28
N ALA A 427 19.50 14.66 18.53
CA ALA A 427 19.27 13.70 17.46
C ALA A 427 20.42 13.75 16.45
N PRO A 428 20.87 12.61 15.90
CA PRO A 428 21.83 12.62 14.82
C PRO A 428 21.24 13.37 13.61
N PRO A 429 22.08 14.12 12.86
CA PRO A 429 21.62 14.79 11.66
C PRO A 429 21.12 13.75 10.64
N MET A 430 20.06 14.11 9.94
CA MET A 430 19.58 13.30 8.83
C MET A 430 20.59 13.38 7.67
N MET A 431 20.96 12.23 7.13
CA MET A 431 21.84 12.20 5.96
C MET A 431 21.09 12.70 4.73
N ILE A 432 21.69 13.64 4.02
CA ILE A 432 21.20 14.09 2.70
C ILE A 432 21.46 13.01 1.65
N GLY A 433 20.63 12.97 0.61
CA GLY A 433 20.72 11.95 -0.45
C GLY A 433 22.10 11.87 -1.11
N ALA A 434 22.76 13.00 -1.39
CA ALA A 434 24.10 13.02 -1.95
C ALA A 434 25.15 12.33 -1.06
N ALA A 435 25.05 12.48 0.27
CA ALA A 435 25.94 11.78 1.21
C ALA A 435 25.68 10.26 1.21
N VAL A 436 24.41 9.85 1.09
CA VAL A 436 24.03 8.44 0.98
C VAL A 436 24.54 7.84 -0.33
N ARG A 437 24.44 8.57 -1.45
CA ARG A 437 25.01 8.17 -2.74
C ARG A 437 26.51 7.97 -2.66
N ALA A 438 27.22 8.97 -2.11
CA ALA A 438 28.66 8.88 -1.92
C ALA A 438 29.08 7.67 -1.07
N GLN A 439 28.33 7.39 0.00
CA GLN A 439 28.55 6.19 0.82
C GLN A 439 28.38 4.91 0.00
N LEU A 440 27.28 4.80 -0.77
CA LEU A 440 27.00 3.62 -1.60
C LEU A 440 28.04 3.42 -2.71
N ASP A 441 28.51 4.51 -3.31
CA ASP A 441 29.50 4.47 -4.39
C ASP A 441 30.91 4.12 -3.89
N ALA A 442 31.16 4.33 -2.60
CA ALA A 442 32.43 3.96 -1.93
C ALA A 442 32.44 2.51 -1.42
N LEU A 443 31.29 1.79 -1.46
CA LEU A 443 31.24 0.41 -0.99
C LEU A 443 31.93 -0.55 -1.97
N GLU A 444 32.84 -1.35 -1.45
CA GLU A 444 33.51 -2.40 -2.19
C GLU A 444 32.70 -3.69 -2.19
N VAL A 445 32.63 -4.34 -3.35
CA VAL A 445 31.94 -5.64 -3.49
C VAL A 445 32.82 -6.76 -2.93
N ASN A 446 32.27 -7.59 -2.07
CA ASN A 446 32.91 -8.83 -1.64
C ASN A 446 32.72 -9.89 -2.73
N ASN A 447 33.76 -10.16 -3.49
CA ASN A 447 33.72 -11.11 -4.61
C ASN A 447 33.64 -12.58 -4.17
N GLU A 448 34.01 -12.90 -2.93
CA GLU A 448 34.01 -14.29 -2.41
C GLU A 448 32.64 -14.67 -1.85
N GLU A 449 32.02 -13.78 -1.07
CA GLU A 449 30.76 -14.06 -0.37
C GLU A 449 29.54 -13.40 -1.05
N GLY A 450 29.77 -12.47 -1.96
CA GLY A 450 28.75 -11.57 -2.52
C GLY A 450 28.33 -10.48 -1.54
N GLY A 451 27.69 -9.41 -2.05
CA GLY A 451 27.31 -8.25 -1.23
C GLY A 451 28.46 -7.25 -1.05
N PHE A 452 28.44 -6.47 0.04
CA PHE A 452 29.43 -5.42 0.30
C PHE A 452 30.32 -5.74 1.48
N LEU A 453 31.60 -5.36 1.40
CA LEU A 453 32.56 -5.48 2.50
C LEU A 453 32.11 -4.63 3.69
N GLY A 454 32.20 -5.18 4.91
CA GLY A 454 31.75 -4.51 6.14
C GLY A 454 30.25 -4.64 6.45
N TYR A 455 29.51 -5.41 5.65
CA TYR A 455 28.10 -5.70 5.91
C TYR A 455 27.90 -6.31 7.30
N GLY A 456 26.91 -5.82 8.04
CA GLY A 456 26.53 -6.27 9.38
C GLY A 456 27.39 -5.69 10.52
N GLU A 457 28.59 -5.23 10.25
CA GLU A 457 29.51 -4.64 11.24
C GLU A 457 29.62 -3.14 11.12
N GLN A 458 29.89 -2.62 9.93
CA GLN A 458 30.08 -1.20 9.63
C GLN A 458 28.83 -0.56 9.08
N HIS A 459 28.08 -1.26 8.23
CA HIS A 459 26.85 -0.81 7.60
C HIS A 459 25.87 -1.98 7.39
N ALA A 460 24.67 -1.68 6.91
CA ALA A 460 23.66 -2.69 6.59
C ALA A 460 23.20 -2.65 5.12
N TRP A 461 24.02 -2.10 4.21
CA TRP A 461 23.73 -2.12 2.78
C TRP A 461 23.89 -3.53 2.22
N THR A 462 22.82 -4.02 1.55
CA THR A 462 22.80 -5.33 0.87
C THR A 462 22.95 -5.18 -0.64
N GLN A 463 22.49 -4.05 -1.18
CA GLN A 463 22.57 -3.72 -2.61
C GLN A 463 22.34 -2.22 -2.83
N LYS A 464 22.76 -1.72 -3.99
CA LYS A 464 22.37 -0.40 -4.49
C LYS A 464 21.04 -0.53 -5.22
N SER A 465 19.98 0.11 -4.71
CA SER A 465 18.65 0.10 -5.34
C SER A 465 18.69 0.70 -6.74
N CYS A 466 17.86 0.16 -7.66
CA CYS A 466 17.72 0.72 -9.01
C CYS A 466 17.13 2.14 -9.03
N LEU A 467 16.49 2.58 -7.96
CA LEU A 467 15.99 3.95 -7.81
C LEU A 467 17.11 5.01 -7.87
N TRP A 468 18.34 4.64 -7.50
CA TRP A 468 19.51 5.50 -7.64
C TRP A 468 19.89 5.81 -9.10
N LYS A 469 19.25 5.18 -10.09
CA LYS A 469 19.35 5.55 -11.50
C LYS A 469 18.59 6.82 -11.83
N LEU A 470 17.59 7.20 -11.02
CA LEU A 470 16.83 8.43 -11.20
C LEU A 470 17.72 9.63 -10.86
N PRO A 471 17.90 10.59 -11.78
CA PRO A 471 18.90 11.65 -11.61
C PRO A 471 18.59 12.62 -10.47
N TYR A 472 17.32 12.70 -10.06
CA TYR A 472 16.82 13.54 -8.97
C TYR A 472 16.65 12.79 -7.62
N PHE A 473 17.05 11.53 -7.55
CA PHE A 473 16.79 10.69 -6.35
C PHE A 473 17.53 11.22 -5.12
N ASP A 474 18.70 11.84 -5.30
CA ASP A 474 19.50 12.45 -4.23
C ASP A 474 18.80 13.64 -3.58
N ASP A 475 17.92 14.31 -4.32
CA ASP A 475 17.23 15.52 -3.90
C ASP A 475 15.92 15.22 -3.17
N LEU A 476 15.53 13.95 -3.11
CA LEU A 476 14.36 13.52 -2.37
C LEU A 476 14.65 13.49 -0.87
N LEU A 477 13.96 14.35 -0.12
CA LEU A 477 14.14 14.45 1.33
C LEU A 477 13.70 13.17 2.06
N VAL A 478 12.64 12.52 1.60
CA VAL A 478 12.10 11.27 2.15
C VAL A 478 11.78 10.31 1.00
N PRO A 479 12.80 9.60 0.45
CA PRO A 479 12.57 8.73 -0.69
C PRO A 479 11.75 7.46 -0.35
N HIS A 480 11.69 7.07 0.91
CA HIS A 480 10.94 5.91 1.38
C HIS A 480 10.17 6.24 2.65
N ASN A 481 8.90 5.85 2.71
CA ASN A 481 8.03 5.99 3.88
C ASN A 481 7.61 4.63 4.43
N ILE A 482 7.33 4.59 5.72
CA ILE A 482 6.82 3.39 6.41
C ILE A 482 5.29 3.41 6.36
N ASP A 483 4.69 2.25 6.12
CA ASP A 483 3.24 2.05 6.21
C ASP A 483 2.76 2.24 7.66
N VAL A 484 1.98 3.28 7.87
CA VAL A 484 1.43 3.63 9.18
C VAL A 484 0.47 2.56 9.70
N MET A 485 -0.39 2.01 8.83
CA MET A 485 -1.36 0.98 9.24
C MET A 485 -0.66 -0.31 9.68
N HIS A 486 0.42 -0.70 9.01
CA HIS A 486 1.21 -1.86 9.41
C HIS A 486 1.94 -1.60 10.75
N THR A 487 2.44 -0.39 10.94
CA THR A 487 3.07 0.04 12.19
C THR A 487 2.06 0.02 13.35
N GLU A 488 0.87 0.58 13.15
CA GLU A 488 -0.22 0.56 14.13
C GLU A 488 -0.65 -0.86 14.48
N LYS A 489 -0.77 -1.75 13.49
CA LYS A 489 -1.03 -3.17 13.71
C LYS A 489 0.01 -3.79 14.63
N ASN A 490 1.30 -3.60 14.36
CA ASN A 490 2.38 -4.19 15.13
C ASN A 490 2.42 -3.65 16.57
N ILE A 491 2.21 -2.35 16.75
CA ILE A 491 2.13 -1.71 18.08
C ILE A 491 0.92 -2.24 18.83
N THR A 492 -0.25 -2.27 18.18
CA THR A 492 -1.51 -2.74 18.78
C THR A 492 -1.41 -4.20 19.19
N GLU A 493 -0.87 -5.08 18.35
CA GLU A 493 -0.67 -6.50 18.70
C GLU A 493 0.28 -6.65 19.91
N ALA A 494 1.33 -5.84 19.98
CA ALA A 494 2.26 -5.86 21.10
C ALA A 494 1.60 -5.38 22.39
N ILE A 495 0.84 -4.29 22.35
CA ILE A 495 0.13 -3.73 23.52
C ILE A 495 -0.97 -4.71 23.96
N PHE A 496 -1.86 -5.12 23.04
CA PHE A 496 -2.97 -6.01 23.34
C PHE A 496 -2.49 -7.36 23.87
N GLY A 497 -1.53 -7.98 23.17
CA GLY A 497 -0.93 -9.24 23.61
C GLY A 497 -0.30 -9.16 25.01
N THR A 498 0.23 -8.00 25.38
CA THR A 498 0.87 -7.78 26.68
C THR A 498 -0.16 -7.52 27.77
N ILE A 499 -1.16 -6.66 27.55
CA ILE A 499 -2.24 -6.36 28.51
C ILE A 499 -3.08 -7.61 28.77
N MET A 500 -3.42 -8.35 27.73
CA MET A 500 -4.20 -9.59 27.79
C MET A 500 -3.37 -10.82 28.19
N ASP A 501 -2.04 -10.67 28.37
CA ASP A 501 -1.09 -11.77 28.68
C ASP A 501 -1.29 -12.99 27.76
N ILE A 502 -1.38 -12.74 26.44
CA ILE A 502 -1.57 -13.78 25.45
C ILE A 502 -0.25 -14.52 25.23
N PRO A 503 -0.21 -15.86 25.41
CA PRO A 503 0.98 -16.64 25.13
C PRO A 503 1.55 -16.35 23.72
N ASP A 504 2.86 -16.32 23.60
CA ASP A 504 3.64 -16.04 22.38
C ASP A 504 3.47 -14.62 21.77
N LYS A 505 2.44 -13.86 22.19
CA LYS A 505 2.24 -12.46 21.76
C LYS A 505 2.68 -11.44 22.81
N THR A 506 2.61 -11.79 24.10
CA THR A 506 3.03 -10.89 25.17
C THR A 506 4.51 -10.52 25.07
N LYS A 507 4.81 -9.23 25.19
CA LYS A 507 6.20 -8.75 25.30
C LYS A 507 6.74 -8.87 26.72
N ASP A 508 5.89 -9.12 27.69
CA ASP A 508 6.20 -9.35 29.11
C ASP A 508 6.50 -10.82 29.40
N ASN A 509 7.60 -11.32 28.91
CA ASN A 509 8.06 -12.69 29.16
C ASN A 509 9.24 -12.74 30.14
N VAL A 510 9.63 -13.94 30.58
CA VAL A 510 10.72 -14.13 31.57
C VAL A 510 12.05 -13.53 31.09
N LYS A 511 12.41 -13.73 29.83
CA LYS A 511 13.65 -13.18 29.26
C LYS A 511 13.65 -11.66 29.30
N ALA A 512 12.52 -11.03 28.91
CA ALA A 512 12.37 -9.57 28.95
C ALA A 512 12.48 -9.03 30.38
N ARG A 513 11.91 -9.72 31.40
CA ARG A 513 12.02 -9.33 32.80
C ARG A 513 13.44 -9.39 33.34
N VAL A 514 14.22 -10.40 32.94
CA VAL A 514 15.63 -10.52 33.36
C VAL A 514 16.48 -9.43 32.70
N ASP A 515 16.32 -9.16 31.41
CA ASP A 515 17.02 -8.07 30.74
C ASP A 515 16.61 -6.70 31.34
N GLN A 516 15.32 -6.51 31.61
CA GLN A 516 14.79 -5.27 32.21
C GLN A 516 15.35 -5.02 33.61
N ALA A 517 15.49 -6.05 34.46
CA ALA A 517 16.07 -5.91 35.78
C ALA A 517 17.54 -5.41 35.76
N THR A 518 18.26 -5.74 34.70
CA THR A 518 19.63 -5.27 34.46
C THR A 518 19.63 -3.81 33.96
N LEU A 519 18.71 -3.48 33.05
CA LEU A 519 18.71 -2.20 32.32
C LEU A 519 17.98 -1.08 33.03
N CYS A 520 16.88 -1.37 33.74
CA CYS A 520 15.97 -0.38 34.30
C CYS A 520 15.85 -0.52 35.82
N ASN A 521 15.41 0.55 36.49
CA ASN A 521 15.11 0.53 37.90
C ASN A 521 13.60 0.36 38.17
N ARG A 522 13.10 -0.84 37.89
CA ARG A 522 11.68 -1.23 38.09
C ARG A 522 11.59 -2.49 38.96
N PRO A 523 11.89 -2.42 40.26
CA PRO A 523 12.00 -3.58 41.16
C PRO A 523 10.71 -4.39 41.26
N GLN A 524 9.54 -3.73 41.11
CA GLN A 524 8.23 -4.41 41.10
C GLN A 524 8.05 -5.39 39.95
N LEU A 525 8.82 -5.28 38.89
CA LEU A 525 8.79 -6.15 37.74
C LEU A 525 9.86 -7.24 37.80
N ASN A 526 10.78 -7.21 38.76
CA ASN A 526 11.86 -8.18 38.86
C ASN A 526 11.32 -9.59 39.14
N MET A 527 12.03 -10.60 38.63
CA MET A 527 11.71 -12.00 38.91
C MET A 527 11.91 -12.28 40.41
N VAL A 528 10.93 -12.97 41.00
CA VAL A 528 11.01 -13.38 42.42
C VAL A 528 11.80 -14.71 42.47
N PRO A 529 12.85 -14.77 43.30
CA PRO A 529 13.65 -15.98 43.46
C PRO A 529 12.84 -17.16 43.98
N PRO A 530 13.20 -18.37 43.63
CA PRO A 530 12.48 -19.57 44.04
C PRO A 530 12.60 -19.74 45.57
N ARG A 531 11.49 -20.14 46.20
CA ARG A 531 11.54 -20.77 47.54
C ARG A 531 11.99 -22.22 47.32
N ALA A 532 12.52 -22.86 48.42
CA ALA A 532 13.01 -24.24 48.34
C ALA A 532 12.02 -25.16 47.57
N GLY A 533 12.53 -25.82 46.53
CA GLY A 533 11.74 -26.72 45.67
C GLY A 533 10.81 -26.11 44.64
N LYS A 534 10.82 -24.78 44.43
CA LYS A 534 9.97 -24.10 43.43
C LYS A 534 10.79 -23.37 42.38
N SER A 535 10.20 -23.11 41.22
CA SER A 535 10.77 -22.31 40.13
C SER A 535 10.69 -20.80 40.37
N TRP A 536 11.48 -20.01 39.62
CA TRP A 536 11.37 -18.56 39.60
C TRP A 536 9.95 -18.13 39.22
N ARG A 537 9.43 -17.12 39.90
CA ARG A 537 8.09 -16.58 39.67
C ARG A 537 8.16 -15.21 39.02
N LYS A 538 7.41 -15.03 37.92
CA LYS A 538 7.14 -13.75 37.31
C LYS A 538 6.01 -13.07 38.09
N PRO A 539 6.26 -11.90 38.76
CA PRO A 539 5.17 -11.17 39.41
C PRO A 539 4.20 -10.60 38.36
N LYS A 540 2.92 -10.50 38.72
CA LYS A 540 1.94 -9.83 37.85
C LYS A 540 2.29 -8.34 37.78
N ALA A 541 2.28 -7.79 36.56
CA ALA A 541 2.45 -6.35 36.35
C ALA A 541 1.10 -5.61 36.43
N ASP A 542 1.14 -4.32 36.77
CA ASP A 542 -0.05 -3.50 36.90
C ASP A 542 -0.77 -3.29 35.57
N PHE A 543 -0.04 -3.39 34.45
CA PHE A 543 -0.61 -3.30 33.08
C PHE A 543 -1.20 -4.62 32.58
N VAL A 544 -1.11 -5.72 33.31
CA VAL A 544 -1.64 -7.04 32.89
C VAL A 544 -2.99 -7.28 33.55
N LEU A 545 -4.01 -7.57 32.76
CA LEU A 545 -5.36 -7.85 33.24
C LEU A 545 -5.44 -9.20 33.97
N THR A 546 -6.26 -9.30 34.99
CA THR A 546 -6.64 -10.58 35.62
C THR A 546 -7.48 -11.41 34.65
N ARG A 547 -7.62 -12.71 34.92
CA ARG A 547 -8.45 -13.58 34.10
C ARG A 547 -9.93 -13.12 34.05
N ALA A 548 -10.46 -12.62 35.16
CA ALA A 548 -11.81 -12.08 35.21
C ALA A 548 -11.95 -10.82 34.33
N GLN A 549 -11.04 -9.86 34.49
CA GLN A 549 -11.02 -8.65 33.67
C GLN A 549 -10.84 -8.94 32.18
N ARG A 550 -9.99 -9.91 31.82
CA ARG A 550 -9.84 -10.36 30.41
C ARG A 550 -11.15 -10.89 29.85
N LYS A 551 -11.91 -11.69 30.65
CA LYS A 551 -13.19 -12.19 30.23
C LYS A 551 -14.19 -11.06 30.01
N GLU A 552 -14.31 -10.12 30.94
CA GLU A 552 -15.19 -8.95 30.82
C GLU A 552 -14.86 -8.10 29.56
N VAL A 553 -13.57 -7.86 29.29
CA VAL A 553 -13.12 -7.16 28.09
C VAL A 553 -13.55 -7.90 26.82
N LEU A 554 -13.38 -9.23 26.77
CA LEU A 554 -13.75 -10.03 25.61
C LEU A 554 -15.27 -10.09 25.41
N GLU A 555 -16.05 -10.18 26.51
CA GLU A 555 -17.51 -10.11 26.47
C GLU A 555 -17.97 -8.73 25.97
N TRP A 556 -17.31 -7.65 26.43
CA TRP A 556 -17.55 -6.31 25.90
C TRP A 556 -17.28 -6.23 24.40
N PHE A 557 -16.18 -6.80 23.90
CA PHE A 557 -15.90 -6.86 22.46
C PHE A 557 -16.99 -7.60 21.68
N GLN A 558 -17.57 -8.65 22.22
CA GLN A 558 -18.68 -9.36 21.57
C GLN A 558 -19.97 -8.53 21.48
N MET A 559 -20.15 -7.57 22.38
CA MET A 559 -21.32 -6.67 22.39
C MET A 559 -21.14 -5.42 21.55
N LEU A 560 -19.91 -5.15 21.04
CA LEU A 560 -19.66 -3.96 20.22
C LEU A 560 -20.44 -4.02 18.91
N MET A 561 -21.15 -2.94 18.64
CA MET A 561 -21.84 -2.70 17.39
C MET A 561 -21.34 -1.40 16.80
N PHE A 562 -20.90 -1.44 15.56
CA PHE A 562 -20.46 -0.29 14.81
C PHE A 562 -21.50 0.05 13.73
N PRO A 563 -21.61 1.32 13.32
CA PRO A 563 -22.36 1.69 12.14
C PRO A 563 -21.85 0.94 10.89
N ASP A 564 -22.73 0.72 9.93
CA ASP A 564 -22.37 0.10 8.67
C ASP A 564 -21.26 0.91 7.98
N GLY A 565 -20.27 0.22 7.41
CA GLY A 565 -19.12 0.83 6.75
C GLY A 565 -18.03 1.40 7.66
N TYR A 566 -18.28 1.53 8.98
CA TYR A 566 -17.29 2.10 9.92
C TYR A 566 -16.18 1.13 10.31
N ALA A 567 -16.54 -0.09 10.66
CA ALA A 567 -15.58 -1.12 11.05
C ALA A 567 -16.06 -2.52 10.64
N ALA A 568 -15.11 -3.44 10.48
CA ALA A 568 -15.44 -4.85 10.31
C ALA A 568 -16.07 -5.42 11.57
N ASN A 569 -16.69 -6.59 11.45
CA ASN A 569 -17.29 -7.29 12.58
C ASN A 569 -16.20 -7.85 13.51
N LEU A 570 -15.70 -7.02 14.45
CA LEU A 570 -14.64 -7.37 15.40
C LEU A 570 -15.02 -8.58 16.29
N LYS A 571 -16.30 -8.73 16.64
CA LYS A 571 -16.79 -9.86 17.46
C LYS A 571 -16.54 -11.23 16.84
N ARG A 572 -16.41 -11.30 15.50
CA ARG A 572 -16.13 -12.56 14.79
C ARG A 572 -14.81 -13.21 15.22
N GLY A 573 -13.85 -12.42 15.69
CA GLY A 573 -12.53 -12.89 16.11
C GLY A 573 -12.45 -13.29 17.57
N VAL A 574 -13.45 -12.97 18.40
CA VAL A 574 -13.43 -13.18 19.85
C VAL A 574 -13.72 -14.63 20.19
N ASN A 575 -12.79 -15.25 20.93
CA ASN A 575 -12.94 -16.60 21.46
C ASN A 575 -12.81 -16.56 22.98
N LEU A 576 -13.93 -16.70 23.69
CA LEU A 576 -13.96 -16.69 25.16
C LEU A 576 -13.34 -17.94 25.78
N ALA A 577 -13.37 -19.09 25.12
CA ALA A 577 -12.78 -20.32 25.64
C ALA A 577 -11.24 -20.23 25.69
N THR A 578 -10.62 -19.69 24.65
CA THR A 578 -9.16 -19.49 24.57
C THR A 578 -8.71 -18.14 25.10
N MET A 579 -9.66 -17.25 25.48
CA MET A 579 -9.39 -15.88 25.93
C MET A 579 -8.55 -15.07 24.93
N GLN A 580 -8.88 -15.18 23.65
CA GLN A 580 -8.13 -14.56 22.55
C GLN A 580 -9.05 -13.84 21.56
N ILE A 581 -8.48 -12.83 20.86
CA ILE A 581 -9.04 -12.27 19.64
C ILE A 581 -8.13 -12.66 18.50
N ASN A 582 -8.68 -13.27 17.46
CA ASN A 582 -7.96 -13.73 16.29
C ASN A 582 -8.56 -13.11 15.02
N ARG A 583 -7.86 -13.20 13.89
CA ARG A 583 -8.33 -12.80 12.56
C ARG A 583 -8.73 -11.33 12.44
N LEU A 584 -8.12 -10.43 13.23
CA LEU A 584 -8.23 -9.00 13.02
C LEU A 584 -7.50 -8.60 11.74
N LYS A 585 -8.11 -7.71 10.95
CA LYS A 585 -7.47 -7.07 9.80
C LYS A 585 -6.71 -5.81 10.23
N SER A 586 -5.84 -5.27 9.38
CA SER A 586 -5.05 -4.07 9.71
C SER A 586 -5.93 -2.89 10.11
N HIS A 587 -7.04 -2.66 9.41
CA HIS A 587 -8.00 -1.61 9.77
C HIS A 587 -8.67 -1.83 11.14
N ASP A 588 -8.90 -3.07 11.55
CA ASP A 588 -9.46 -3.39 12.87
C ASP A 588 -8.48 -2.97 13.98
N TYR A 589 -7.16 -3.11 13.76
CA TYR A 589 -6.14 -2.66 14.69
C TYR A 589 -6.08 -1.13 14.81
N HIS A 590 -6.28 -0.41 13.71
CA HIS A 590 -6.41 1.04 13.70
C HIS A 590 -7.59 1.51 14.57
N ILE A 591 -8.80 0.95 14.33
CA ILE A 591 -9.98 1.24 15.13
C ILE A 591 -9.75 0.90 16.61
N TRP A 592 -9.08 -0.23 16.86
CA TRP A 592 -8.78 -0.66 18.22
C TRP A 592 -7.84 0.34 18.91
N LEU A 593 -6.78 0.76 18.27
CA LEU A 593 -5.79 1.69 18.83
C LEU A 593 -6.39 3.07 19.12
N GLU A 594 -7.10 3.63 18.13
CA GLU A 594 -7.66 4.98 18.24
C GLU A 594 -8.88 5.10 19.15
N ARG A 595 -9.74 4.10 19.15
CA ARG A 595 -11.06 4.23 19.76
C ARG A 595 -11.30 3.30 20.95
N LEU A 596 -10.89 2.05 20.83
CA LEU A 596 -11.27 1.03 21.81
C LEU A 596 -10.25 0.92 22.95
N LEU A 597 -8.95 1.03 22.67
CA LEU A 597 -7.91 0.93 23.69
C LEU A 597 -8.08 1.96 24.81
N PRO A 598 -8.28 3.27 24.54
CA PRO A 598 -8.46 4.25 25.61
C PRO A 598 -9.66 3.94 26.51
N VAL A 599 -10.77 3.42 25.94
CA VAL A 599 -11.96 3.04 26.72
C VAL A 599 -11.70 1.79 27.55
N MET A 600 -11.05 0.80 26.95
CA MET A 600 -10.73 -0.46 27.59
C MET A 600 -9.80 -0.28 28.80
N VAL A 601 -8.71 0.49 28.65
CA VAL A 601 -7.69 0.59 29.72
C VAL A 601 -8.18 1.39 30.91
N ARG A 602 -8.99 2.44 30.73
CA ARG A 602 -9.48 3.31 31.81
C ARG A 602 -10.19 2.57 32.95
N GLY A 603 -10.88 1.49 32.64
CA GLY A 603 -11.63 0.73 33.65
C GLY A 603 -10.81 -0.29 34.42
N TYR A 604 -9.62 -0.66 33.95
CA TYR A 604 -8.92 -1.86 34.44
C TYR A 604 -7.45 -1.62 34.77
N VAL A 605 -6.84 -0.59 34.27
CA VAL A 605 -5.41 -0.30 34.46
C VAL A 605 -5.26 0.96 35.30
N PRO A 606 -4.33 1.01 36.27
CA PRO A 606 -4.08 2.19 37.07
C PRO A 606 -3.74 3.44 36.23
N GLU A 607 -4.12 4.63 36.71
CA GLU A 607 -3.95 5.90 35.99
C GLU A 607 -2.49 6.17 35.54
N HIS A 608 -1.52 5.77 36.36
CA HIS A 608 -0.10 5.96 36.03
C HIS A 608 0.41 5.04 34.88
N VAL A 609 -0.42 4.14 34.35
CA VAL A 609 -0.09 3.19 33.29
C VAL A 609 -0.69 3.61 31.94
N TRP A 610 -1.84 4.31 31.93
CA TRP A 610 -2.55 4.75 30.70
C TRP A 610 -2.42 6.24 30.36
#